data_d22783444486445b2bdd9c9e260cfb15
#
_entry.id   d22783444486445b2bdd9c9e260cfb15
#
_cell.length_a   1.000
_cell.length_b   1.000
_cell.length_c   1.000
_cell.angle_alpha   90.00
_cell.angle_beta   90.00
_cell.angle_gamma   90.00
#
_symmetry.space_group_name_H-M   'P 1'
#
loop_
_entity.id
_entity.type
_entity.pdbx_description
1 polymer ?
#
loop_
_entity_poly.entity_id
_entity_poly.type
_entity_poly.pdbx_seq_one_letter_code
_entity_poly.pdbx_strand_id
1 'polypeptide(L)' 'MLQSLHYSIDLIRDEARHLVQCGLVGRQQPIYTLCRHIPAREWVVVEAELESAGFLLRDRVADLMGREDWQND' A
#
# COMPACT_ATOMS: atom_id res chain seq x y z
N MET A 1 5.13 17.37 17.37
CA MET A 1 5.13 17.17 16.86
C MET A 1 4.78 17.09 15.84
N LEU A 2 4.91 17.06 15.34
CA LEU A 2 4.70 17.03 14.35
C LEU A 2 4.45 16.07 13.76
N GLN A 3 3.87 15.52 13.61
CA GLN A 3 3.58 14.56 13.05
C GLN A 3 2.82 14.69 12.07
N SER A 4 3.03 14.90 11.14
CA SER A 4 2.32 15.02 10.03
C SER A 4 1.87 13.77 9.58
N LEU A 5 0.85 13.70 8.86
CA LEU A 5 0.40 12.56 8.20
C LEU A 5 1.29 12.32 7.07
N HIS A 6 2.27 11.56 7.27
CA HIS A 6 3.23 11.28 6.23
C HIS A 6 3.25 9.78 6.00
N TYR A 7 2.91 9.36 4.80
CA TYR A 7 2.98 7.96 4.43
C TYR A 7 4.17 7.77 3.53
N SER A 8 5.17 7.06 4.02
CA SER A 8 6.27 6.66 3.16
C SER A 8 5.86 5.40 2.43
N ILE A 9 6.57 5.07 1.38
CA ILE A 9 6.27 3.86 0.63
C ILE A 9 6.43 2.62 1.52
N ASP A 10 7.37 2.66 2.45
CA ASP A 10 7.57 1.54 3.35
C ASP A 10 6.37 1.34 4.26
N LEU A 11 5.81 2.43 4.74
CA LEU A 11 4.64 2.37 5.60
C LEU A 11 3.45 1.83 4.82
N ILE A 12 3.31 2.25 3.58
CA ILE A 12 2.22 1.77 2.75
C ILE A 12 2.37 0.27 2.49
N ARG A 13 3.57 -0.19 2.26
CA ARG A 13 3.82 -1.62 2.09
C ARG A 13 3.45 -2.41 3.33
N ASP A 14 3.80 -1.89 4.50
CA ASP A 14 3.46 -2.56 5.74
C ASP A 14 1.97 -2.66 5.91
N GLU A 15 1.27 -1.59 5.58
CA GLU A 15 -0.17 -1.58 5.69
C GLU A 15 -0.78 -2.61 4.73
N ALA A 16 -0.28 -2.66 3.52
CA ALA A 16 -0.76 -3.61 2.53
C ALA A 16 -0.53 -5.04 3.02
N ARG A 17 0.66 -5.30 3.56
CA ARG A 17 0.97 -6.62 4.08
C ARG A 17 0.01 -7.01 5.19
N HIS A 18 -0.25 -6.07 6.07
CA HIS A 18 -1.15 -6.31 7.17
C HIS A 18 -2.55 -6.67 6.67
N LEU A 19 -3.04 -5.91 5.71
CA LEU A 19 -4.38 -6.16 5.17
C LEU A 19 -4.47 -7.51 4.47
N VAL A 20 -3.40 -7.90 3.81
CA VAL A 20 -3.38 -9.21 3.16
C VAL A 20 -3.37 -10.31 4.22
N GLN A 21 -2.60 -10.15 5.26
CA GLN A 21 -2.55 -11.15 6.31
C GLN A 21 -3.88 -11.30 7.02
N CYS A 22 -4.60 -10.22 7.15
CA CYS A 22 -5.91 -10.25 7.78
C CYS A 22 -7.00 -10.78 6.86
N GLY A 23 -6.68 -11.00 5.61
CA GLY A 23 -7.67 -11.49 4.66
C GLY A 23 -8.60 -10.42 4.14
N LEU A 24 -8.30 -9.16 4.38
CA LEU A 24 -9.15 -8.06 3.93
C LEU A 24 -8.88 -7.67 2.49
N VAL A 25 -7.67 -7.93 2.02
CA VAL A 25 -7.27 -7.60 0.67
C VAL A 25 -6.49 -8.77 0.11
N GLY A 26 -6.67 -9.07 -1.16
CA GLY A 26 -5.93 -10.15 -1.80
C GLY A 26 -4.73 -9.62 -2.56
N ARG A 27 -3.71 -10.44 -2.67
CA ARG A 27 -2.49 -10.04 -3.38
C ARG A 27 -2.73 -9.75 -4.84
N GLN A 28 -3.72 -10.40 -5.41
CA GLN A 28 -4.02 -10.22 -6.83
C GLN A 28 -4.91 -9.03 -7.10
N GLN A 29 -5.40 -8.40 -6.06
CA GLN A 29 -6.29 -7.27 -6.24
C GLN A 29 -5.50 -6.00 -6.55
N PRO A 30 -6.13 -5.05 -7.24
CA PRO A 30 -5.45 -3.79 -7.54
C PRO A 30 -5.13 -3.02 -6.28
N ILE A 31 -4.09 -2.21 -6.36
CA ILE A 31 -3.68 -1.39 -5.22
C ILE A 31 -4.80 -0.48 -4.76
N TYR A 32 -5.60 0.04 -5.69
CA TYR A 32 -6.67 0.96 -5.30
C TYR A 32 -7.66 0.33 -4.33
N THR A 33 -7.67 -0.99 -4.21
CA THR A 33 -8.55 -1.65 -3.24
C THR A 33 -8.22 -1.21 -1.83
N LEU A 34 -6.99 -0.79 -1.60
CA LEU A 34 -6.58 -0.33 -0.28
C LEU A 34 -7.38 0.88 0.18
N CYS A 35 -7.95 1.64 -0.75
CA CYS A 35 -8.68 2.85 -0.38
C CYS A 35 -9.88 2.54 0.49
N ARG A 36 -10.35 1.30 0.48
CA ARG A 36 -11.49 0.92 1.32
C ARG A 36 -11.11 0.85 2.78
N HIS A 37 -9.83 0.73 3.05
CA HIS A 37 -9.33 0.54 4.41
C HIS A 37 -8.53 1.72 4.91
N ILE A 38 -8.46 2.78 4.12
CA ILE A 38 -7.72 3.98 4.47
C ILE A 38 -8.67 5.16 4.38
N PRO A 39 -8.71 6.03 5.39
CA PRO A 39 -9.60 7.19 5.34
C PRO A 39 -9.36 8.01 4.09
N ALA A 40 -10.44 8.57 3.56
CA ALA A 40 -10.36 9.26 2.28
C ALA A 40 -9.32 10.38 2.28
N ARG A 41 -9.23 11.13 3.37
CA ARG A 41 -8.28 12.22 3.41
C ARG A 41 -6.84 11.73 3.39
N GLU A 42 -6.61 10.55 3.94
CA GLU A 42 -5.28 9.98 3.96
C GLU A 42 -4.97 9.29 2.65
N TRP A 43 -5.99 8.80 2.00
CA TRP A 43 -5.81 8.13 0.72
C TRP A 43 -5.15 9.04 -0.31
N VAL A 44 -5.47 10.33 -0.28
CA VAL A 44 -4.87 11.28 -1.20
C VAL A 44 -3.35 11.29 -1.04
N VAL A 45 -2.90 11.23 0.20
CA VAL A 45 -1.47 11.23 0.49
C VAL A 45 -0.84 9.91 0.03
N VAL A 46 -1.54 8.81 0.29
CA VAL A 46 -1.06 7.50 -0.11
C VAL A 46 -0.95 7.41 -1.62
N GLU A 47 -1.96 7.92 -2.30
CA GLU A 47 -1.98 7.89 -3.75
C GLU A 47 -0.81 8.66 -4.34
N ALA A 48 -0.54 9.84 -3.79
CA ALA A 48 0.57 10.65 -4.26
C ALA A 48 1.90 9.94 -4.03
N GLU A 49 2.03 9.28 -2.91
CA GLU A 49 3.26 8.57 -2.60
C GLU A 49 3.47 7.39 -3.52
N LEU A 50 2.40 6.66 -3.81
CA LEU A 50 2.48 5.53 -4.73
C LEU A 50 2.92 6.00 -6.11
N GLU A 51 2.35 7.10 -6.55
CA GLU A 51 2.68 7.64 -7.84
C GLU A 51 4.15 8.06 -7.89
N SER A 52 4.62 8.69 -6.84
CA SER A 52 6.02 9.10 -6.75
C SER A 52 6.96 7.91 -6.80
N ALA A 53 6.53 6.80 -6.27
CA ALA A 53 7.35 5.59 -6.24
C ALA A 53 7.25 4.78 -7.53
N GLY A 54 6.40 5.24 -8.47
CA GLY A 54 6.31 4.58 -9.75
C GLY A 54 5.23 3.51 -9.83
N PHE A 55 4.35 3.44 -8.86
CA PHE A 55 3.28 2.47 -8.88
C PHE A 55 2.03 3.07 -9.51
N LEU A 56 1.28 2.22 -10.18
CA LEU A 56 -0.03 2.61 -10.70
C LEU A 56 -1.08 1.98 -9.81
N LEU A 57 -2.21 2.67 -9.67
CA LEU A 57 -3.27 2.15 -8.82
C LEU A 57 -3.85 0.85 -9.34
N ARG A 58 -3.70 0.59 -10.62
CA ARG A 58 -4.18 -0.65 -11.20
C ARG A 58 -3.20 -1.79 -11.07
N ASP A 59 -2.00 -1.51 -10.59
CA ASP A 59 -1.04 -2.57 -10.32
C ASP A 59 -1.56 -3.41 -9.18
N ARG A 60 -1.04 -4.60 -9.04
CA ARG A 60 -1.51 -5.50 -8.01
C ARG A 60 -0.86 -5.20 -6.68
N VAL A 61 -1.57 -5.56 -5.62
CA VAL A 61 -1.03 -5.41 -4.28
C VAL A 61 0.28 -6.18 -4.15
N ALA A 62 0.37 -7.32 -4.81
CA ALA A 62 1.61 -8.10 -4.78
C ALA A 62 2.80 -7.30 -5.31
N ASP A 63 2.56 -6.48 -6.33
CA ASP A 63 3.63 -5.65 -6.87
C ASP A 63 4.08 -4.62 -5.86
N LEU A 64 3.14 -4.07 -5.12
CA LEU A 64 3.46 -3.10 -4.10
C LEU A 64 4.26 -3.72 -2.97
N MET A 65 3.88 -4.92 -2.56
CA MET A 65 4.56 -5.59 -1.46
C MET A 65 6.01 -5.87 -1.79
N GLY A 66 6.29 -6.05 -3.06
CA GLY A 66 7.66 -6.16 -3.48
C GLY A 66 8.21 -7.56 -3.40
N ARG A 67 9.46 -7.67 -3.77
CA ARG A 67 10.08 -8.96 -3.85
C ARG A 67 10.69 -9.45 -2.59
N GLU A 68 10.71 -8.62 -1.59
CA GLU A 68 11.33 -9.01 -0.36
C GLU A 68 10.71 -10.24 0.23
N ASP A 69 9.43 -10.38 0.04
CA ASP A 69 8.75 -11.54 0.56
C ASP A 69 9.19 -12.80 -0.14
N TRP A 70 9.61 -12.67 -1.38
CA TRP A 70 10.02 -13.82 -2.13
C TRP A 70 11.37 -14.31 -1.73
N GLN A 71 12.19 -13.40 -1.28
CA GLN A 71 13.54 -13.75 -0.97
C GLN A 71 13.68 -14.52 0.29
N ASN A 72 12.69 -14.49 1.09
CA ASN A 72 12.75 -15.21 2.33
C ASN A 72 12.58 -16.69 2.16
N ASP A 73 12.31 -17.12 1.02
CA ASP A 73 12.14 -18.53 0.77
C ASP A 73 13.44 -19.31 0.82
#